data_efa2422475fcf0d23bb11b3f06662dc2
#
_entry.id   efa2422475fcf0d23bb11b3f06662dc2
#
_cell.length_a   1.000
_cell.length_b   1.000
_cell.length_c   1.000
_cell.angle_alpha   90.00
_cell.angle_beta   90.00
_cell.angle_gamma   90.00
#
_symmetry.space_group_name_H-M   'P 1'
#
loop_
_entity.id
_entity.type
_entity.pdbx_description
1 polymer ?
#
loop_
_entity_poly.entity_id
_entity_poly.type
_entity_poly.pdbx_seq_one_letter_code
_entity_poly.pdbx_strand_id
1 'polypeptide(L)'
;MVVSRLVRHIAVQAWRQITAGDEPQLEGNVRSFWYRWVKPVLMRLPPEKRPQQVPDRLVSGVLASLIEGRRLLSYADFGFTDENWRNRGIGALRPQVLVFAEKAGQLRLLLRLHKRFGVSFVALGGLPSACTSEFTVLQLTPVLQGAPVHLIGLVDHDPWGEIVASSFVDQLTSFGLKPASVRLLVTPDRFTDKELLRSRVPLSDNSRTAGWLAGGGGIDGQAWGLSVDSLPVQRLQQAAEEVIVELAADPVAGDEITVQLDDLGAGTAGLVRGGRRVVVVDKSGAVGGVLDASNSAA
;
A
#
# COMPACT_ATOMS: atom_id res chain seq x y z
N MET A 1 26.46 -2.59 19.63
CA MET A 1 27.07 -2.86 18.29
C MET A 1 27.32 -4.34 18.02
N VAL A 2 27.79 -5.13 18.97
CA VAL A 2 28.06 -6.60 18.78
C VAL A 2 26.76 -7.39 18.52
N VAL A 3 25.72 -7.14 19.31
CA VAL A 3 24.44 -7.90 19.25
C VAL A 3 23.73 -7.71 17.89
N SER A 4 23.70 -6.51 17.33
CA SER A 4 23.10 -6.27 16.02
C SER A 4 23.80 -7.04 14.90
N ARG A 5 25.13 -7.17 14.95
CA ARG A 5 25.91 -7.98 13.99
C ARG A 5 25.58 -9.47 14.12
N LEU A 6 25.44 -9.95 15.36
CA LEU A 6 25.05 -11.33 15.63
C LEU A 6 23.65 -11.63 15.12
N VAL A 7 22.66 -10.78 15.42
CA VAL A 7 21.29 -10.91 14.91
C VAL A 7 21.26 -10.89 13.39
N ARG A 8 22.05 -10.02 12.75
CA ARG A 8 22.18 -9.98 11.28
C ARG A 8 22.72 -11.29 10.72
N HIS A 9 23.78 -11.85 11.35
CA HIS A 9 24.33 -13.13 10.95
C HIS A 9 23.29 -14.25 11.09
N ILE A 10 22.59 -14.29 12.21
CA ILE A 10 21.51 -15.28 12.45
C ILE A 10 20.43 -15.15 11.37
N ALA A 11 19.99 -13.92 11.05
CA ALA A 11 18.95 -13.70 10.04
C ALA A 11 19.39 -14.24 8.65
N VAL A 12 20.61 -13.97 8.24
CA VAL A 12 21.13 -14.47 6.95
C VAL A 12 21.24 -15.99 6.94
N GLN A 13 21.67 -16.61 8.04
CA GLN A 13 21.75 -18.07 8.15
C GLN A 13 20.36 -18.71 8.17
N ALA A 14 19.43 -18.18 8.93
CA ALA A 14 18.05 -18.65 8.97
C ALA A 14 17.40 -18.59 7.56
N TRP A 15 17.54 -17.48 6.87
CA TRP A 15 17.04 -17.31 5.51
C TRP A 15 17.63 -18.36 4.56
N ARG A 16 18.95 -18.59 4.60
CA ARG A 16 19.62 -19.62 3.78
C ARG A 16 19.06 -21.01 4.03
N GLN A 17 18.90 -21.39 5.29
CA GLN A 17 18.39 -22.70 5.67
C GLN A 17 16.93 -22.90 5.26
N ILE A 18 16.10 -21.86 5.42
CA ILE A 18 14.69 -21.90 4.99
C ILE A 18 14.59 -21.99 3.46
N THR A 19 15.35 -21.16 2.73
CA THR A 19 15.30 -21.15 1.25
C THR A 19 15.94 -22.37 0.64
N ALA A 20 16.89 -23.02 1.31
CA ALA A 20 17.46 -24.30 0.89
C ALA A 20 16.52 -25.50 1.21
N GLY A 21 15.48 -25.30 2.01
CA GLY A 21 14.60 -26.39 2.47
C GLY A 21 15.13 -27.18 3.65
N ASP A 22 16.26 -26.77 4.25
CA ASP A 22 16.86 -27.43 5.42
C ASP A 22 16.04 -27.17 6.70
N GLU A 23 15.31 -26.05 6.72
CA GLU A 23 14.42 -25.66 7.80
C GLU A 23 13.05 -25.24 7.23
N PRO A 24 11.94 -25.55 7.93
CA PRO A 24 10.61 -25.14 7.51
C PRO A 24 10.45 -23.61 7.61
N GLN A 25 9.54 -23.05 6.80
CA GLN A 25 9.17 -21.64 6.89
C GLN A 25 8.74 -21.25 8.31
N LEU A 26 8.85 -19.97 8.61
CA LEU A 26 8.59 -19.45 9.95
C LEU A 26 7.12 -19.61 10.37
N GLU A 27 6.19 -19.39 9.44
CA GLU A 27 4.73 -19.34 9.66
C GLU A 27 4.35 -18.46 10.87
N GLY A 28 4.93 -17.27 10.93
CA GLY A 28 4.77 -16.37 12.05
C GLY A 28 5.23 -14.94 11.80
N ASN A 29 5.49 -14.23 12.87
CA ASN A 29 5.91 -12.82 12.83
C ASN A 29 7.33 -12.64 13.40
N VAL A 30 7.78 -11.39 13.54
CA VAL A 30 9.11 -11.04 14.08
C VAL A 30 9.34 -11.66 15.47
N ARG A 31 8.29 -11.77 16.29
CA ARG A 31 8.39 -12.40 17.61
C ARG A 31 8.63 -13.91 17.49
N SER A 32 8.00 -14.58 16.52
CA SER A 32 8.28 -16.00 16.23
C SER A 32 9.72 -16.21 15.78
N PHE A 33 10.23 -15.33 14.91
CA PHE A 33 11.63 -15.33 14.49
C PHE A 33 12.58 -15.15 15.68
N TRP A 34 12.27 -14.22 16.59
CA TRP A 34 13.02 -14.04 17.82
C TRP A 34 13.13 -15.33 18.63
N TYR A 35 11.99 -15.97 18.93
CA TYR A 35 11.98 -17.17 19.77
C TYR A 35 12.65 -18.37 19.11
N ARG A 36 12.49 -18.56 17.82
CA ARG A 36 13.00 -19.72 17.10
C ARG A 36 14.50 -19.59 16.79
N TRP A 37 14.96 -18.43 16.34
CA TRP A 37 16.29 -18.29 15.79
C TRP A 37 17.24 -17.47 16.67
N VAL A 38 16.80 -16.35 17.22
CA VAL A 38 17.69 -15.39 17.89
C VAL A 38 17.89 -15.73 19.35
N LYS A 39 16.81 -15.93 20.09
CA LYS A 39 16.86 -16.22 21.53
C LYS A 39 17.72 -17.44 21.89
N PRO A 40 17.62 -18.60 21.22
CA PRO A 40 18.44 -19.76 21.57
C PRO A 40 19.94 -19.50 21.44
N VAL A 41 20.36 -18.71 20.45
CA VAL A 41 21.77 -18.34 20.24
C VAL A 41 22.23 -17.38 21.33
N LEU A 42 21.43 -16.35 21.64
CA LEU A 42 21.78 -15.37 22.66
C LEU A 42 21.83 -15.98 24.08
N MET A 43 20.98 -16.95 24.35
CA MET A 43 21.01 -17.66 25.68
C MET A 43 22.24 -18.51 25.89
N ARG A 44 22.98 -18.86 24.84
CA ARG A 44 24.29 -19.55 24.93
C ARG A 44 25.45 -18.61 25.26
N LEU A 45 25.23 -17.28 25.13
CA LEU A 45 26.24 -16.29 25.52
C LEU A 45 26.39 -16.26 27.04
N PRO A 46 27.61 -15.92 27.55
CA PRO A 46 27.80 -15.66 28.99
C PRO A 46 26.84 -14.57 29.49
N PRO A 47 26.32 -14.66 30.72
CA PRO A 47 25.29 -13.75 31.25
C PRO A 47 25.64 -12.28 31.08
N GLU A 48 26.90 -11.90 31.28
CA GLU A 48 27.42 -10.52 31.16
C GLU A 48 27.41 -9.99 29.71
N LYS A 49 27.35 -10.86 28.71
CA LYS A 49 27.27 -10.52 27.29
C LYS A 49 25.85 -10.57 26.72
N ARG A 50 24.88 -11.04 27.53
CA ARG A 50 23.49 -11.06 27.12
C ARG A 50 22.90 -9.66 27.15
N PRO A 51 22.17 -9.22 26.11
CA PRO A 51 21.45 -7.94 26.18
C PRO A 51 20.39 -8.00 27.28
N GLN A 52 20.32 -6.98 28.14
CA GLN A 52 19.37 -6.90 29.26
C GLN A 52 17.91 -6.88 28.77
N GLN A 53 17.68 -6.30 27.63
CA GLN A 53 16.41 -6.37 26.91
C GLN A 53 16.75 -6.65 25.44
N VAL A 54 16.17 -7.74 24.89
CA VAL A 54 16.17 -7.90 23.44
C VAL A 54 14.79 -7.55 22.99
N PRO A 55 14.65 -6.34 22.56
CA PRO A 55 13.39 -5.86 22.10
C PRO A 55 13.15 -6.44 20.72
N ASP A 56 11.91 -6.74 20.45
CA ASP A 56 11.39 -6.95 19.09
C ASP A 56 11.91 -5.87 18.13
N ARG A 57 12.15 -4.65 18.63
CA ARG A 57 12.74 -3.51 17.91
C ARG A 57 14.14 -3.76 17.33
N LEU A 58 15.02 -4.48 18.06
CA LEU A 58 16.35 -4.79 17.52
C LEU A 58 16.26 -5.76 16.35
N VAL A 59 15.42 -6.78 16.49
CA VAL A 59 15.21 -7.80 15.46
C VAL A 59 14.51 -7.16 14.25
N SER A 60 13.45 -6.40 14.49
CA SER A 60 12.75 -5.66 13.44
C SER A 60 13.67 -4.71 12.70
N GLY A 61 14.50 -3.93 13.41
CA GLY A 61 15.43 -3.01 12.78
C GLY A 61 16.53 -3.70 11.97
N VAL A 62 17.00 -4.88 12.41
CA VAL A 62 17.97 -5.67 11.64
C VAL A 62 17.33 -6.28 10.39
N LEU A 63 16.12 -6.84 10.52
CA LEU A 63 15.36 -7.39 9.38
C LEU A 63 15.05 -6.29 8.37
N ALA A 64 14.52 -5.16 8.82
CA ALA A 64 14.27 -4.00 7.97
C ALA A 64 15.54 -3.57 7.20
N SER A 65 16.69 -3.47 7.88
CA SER A 65 17.96 -3.13 7.22
C SER A 65 18.39 -4.14 6.15
N LEU A 66 18.08 -5.43 6.31
CA LEU A 66 18.46 -6.48 5.36
C LEU A 66 17.44 -6.59 4.21
N ILE A 67 16.18 -6.42 4.49
CA ILE A 67 15.07 -6.60 3.55
C ILE A 67 14.84 -5.29 2.79
N GLU A 68 14.52 -4.21 3.48
CA GLU A 68 14.18 -2.92 2.88
C GLU A 68 15.42 -2.19 2.33
N GLY A 69 16.49 -2.09 3.14
CA GLY A 69 17.66 -1.31 2.78
C GLY A 69 18.59 -1.99 1.77
N ARG A 70 18.73 -3.31 1.81
CA ARG A 70 19.68 -4.06 0.98
C ARG A 70 19.04 -5.00 -0.03
N ARG A 71 17.76 -5.28 0.09
CA ARG A 71 17.00 -6.23 -0.76
C ARG A 71 17.68 -7.60 -0.89
N LEU A 72 18.34 -8.04 0.16
CA LEU A 72 19.03 -9.33 0.19
C LEU A 72 18.11 -10.47 0.63
N LEU A 73 17.06 -10.14 1.35
CA LEU A 73 16.12 -11.07 1.97
C LEU A 73 14.70 -10.57 1.70
N SER A 74 13.71 -11.45 1.87
CA SER A 74 12.29 -11.17 1.73
C SER A 74 11.56 -11.68 2.97
N TYR A 75 10.54 -10.96 3.44
CA TYR A 75 9.66 -11.45 4.50
C TYR A 75 8.90 -12.70 4.05
N ALA A 76 8.48 -12.74 2.78
CA ALA A 76 7.80 -13.89 2.21
C ALA A 76 8.69 -15.14 2.18
N ASP A 77 9.98 -15.01 1.84
CA ASP A 77 10.93 -16.13 1.81
C ASP A 77 11.15 -16.75 3.20
N PHE A 78 11.13 -15.92 4.25
CA PHE A 78 11.15 -16.43 5.63
C PHE A 78 9.85 -17.15 6.02
N GLY A 79 8.75 -16.95 5.31
CA GLY A 79 7.42 -17.38 5.71
C GLY A 79 6.81 -16.50 6.80
N PHE A 80 7.13 -15.20 6.83
CA PHE A 80 6.41 -14.27 7.70
C PHE A 80 4.94 -14.21 7.30
N THR A 81 4.07 -14.20 8.31
CA THR A 81 2.64 -14.01 8.10
C THR A 81 2.33 -12.51 8.01
N ASP A 82 1.65 -12.10 6.96
CA ASP A 82 1.11 -10.76 6.87
C ASP A 82 -0.14 -10.63 7.76
N GLU A 83 -0.01 -9.94 8.89
CA GLU A 83 -1.10 -9.74 9.85
C GLU A 83 -2.26 -8.92 9.25
N ASN A 84 -1.99 -8.14 8.19
CA ASN A 84 -2.97 -7.32 7.49
C ASN A 84 -3.56 -8.00 6.22
N TRP A 85 -3.35 -9.30 6.02
CA TRP A 85 -3.83 -9.99 4.82
C TRP A 85 -5.34 -9.85 4.59
N ARG A 86 -6.17 -9.79 5.67
CA ARG A 86 -7.62 -9.59 5.60
C ARG A 86 -8.03 -8.14 5.30
N ASN A 87 -7.11 -7.21 5.50
CA ASN A 87 -7.32 -5.78 5.33
C ASN A 87 -6.85 -5.28 3.95
N ARG A 88 -6.60 -6.21 3.01
CA ARG A 88 -6.11 -5.94 1.66
C ARG A 88 -6.91 -6.74 0.64
N GLY A 89 -7.12 -6.16 -0.53
CA GLY A 89 -7.69 -6.83 -1.68
C GLY A 89 -7.18 -6.25 -2.99
N ILE A 90 -7.00 -7.11 -3.98
CA ILE A 90 -6.54 -6.71 -5.31
C ILE A 90 -7.76 -6.54 -6.21
N GLY A 91 -7.82 -5.40 -6.88
CA GLY A 91 -8.91 -5.04 -7.79
C GLY A 91 -8.91 -5.89 -9.06
N ALA A 92 -10.10 -6.30 -9.48
CA ALA A 92 -10.25 -7.09 -10.71
C ALA A 92 -10.31 -6.22 -11.98
N LEU A 93 -10.83 -4.98 -11.87
CA LEU A 93 -11.01 -4.10 -13.03
C LEU A 93 -9.93 -3.01 -13.11
N ARG A 94 -9.50 -2.49 -11.98
CA ARG A 94 -8.51 -1.41 -11.86
C ARG A 94 -7.48 -1.72 -10.79
N PRO A 95 -6.70 -2.79 -10.94
CA PRO A 95 -5.69 -3.17 -9.94
C PRO A 95 -4.64 -2.08 -9.74
N GLN A 96 -4.38 -1.25 -10.74
CA GLN A 96 -3.43 -0.14 -10.72
C GLN A 96 -3.86 1.04 -9.85
N VAL A 97 -5.14 1.15 -9.47
CA VAL A 97 -5.60 2.14 -8.50
C VAL A 97 -5.64 1.48 -7.13
N LEU A 98 -4.72 1.85 -6.25
CA LEU A 98 -4.61 1.35 -4.89
C LEU A 98 -5.10 2.38 -3.89
N VAL A 99 -6.26 2.12 -3.27
CA VAL A 99 -6.79 2.96 -2.19
C VAL A 99 -6.26 2.44 -0.87
N PHE A 100 -5.55 3.28 -0.12
CA PHE A 100 -5.05 2.91 1.20
C PHE A 100 -5.66 3.78 2.30
N ALA A 101 -5.81 3.21 3.49
CA ALA A 101 -6.29 3.93 4.67
C ALA A 101 -5.34 3.71 5.84
N GLU A 102 -5.08 4.78 6.60
CA GLU A 102 -4.31 4.69 7.84
C GLU A 102 -5.01 3.80 8.86
N LYS A 103 -6.32 3.98 9.03
CA LYS A 103 -7.09 3.33 10.10
C LYS A 103 -7.84 2.10 9.59
N ALA A 104 -7.75 1.00 10.32
CA ALA A 104 -8.50 -0.24 10.04
C ALA A 104 -10.03 -0.01 10.07
N GLY A 105 -10.52 0.98 10.81
CA GLY A 105 -11.93 1.38 10.85
C GLY A 105 -12.51 1.77 9.49
N GLN A 106 -11.67 2.21 8.54
CA GLN A 106 -12.06 2.59 7.18
C GLN A 106 -12.24 1.40 6.23
N LEU A 107 -11.96 0.17 6.67
CA LEU A 107 -12.06 -1.04 5.83
C LEU A 107 -13.41 -1.18 5.12
N ARG A 108 -14.51 -0.81 5.79
CA ARG A 108 -15.85 -0.87 5.17
C ARG A 108 -16.00 0.08 3.97
N LEU A 109 -15.38 1.26 4.03
CA LEU A 109 -15.35 2.20 2.92
C LEU A 109 -14.51 1.63 1.77
N LEU A 110 -13.30 1.15 2.07
CA LEU A 110 -12.41 0.53 1.09
C LEU A 110 -13.09 -0.65 0.37
N LEU A 111 -13.79 -1.51 1.09
CA LEU A 111 -14.53 -2.63 0.51
C LEU A 111 -15.68 -2.18 -0.43
N ARG A 112 -16.36 -1.06 -0.10
CA ARG A 112 -17.38 -0.50 -1.01
C ARG A 112 -16.77 0.02 -2.31
N LEU A 113 -15.65 0.76 -2.22
CA LEU A 113 -14.92 1.24 -3.39
C LEU A 113 -14.39 0.08 -4.24
N HIS A 114 -13.79 -0.93 -3.60
CA HIS A 114 -13.32 -2.15 -4.25
C HIS A 114 -14.44 -2.86 -5.03
N LYS A 115 -15.58 -3.09 -4.40
CA LYS A 115 -16.72 -3.75 -5.03
C LYS A 115 -17.31 -2.95 -6.19
N ARG A 116 -17.38 -1.62 -6.05
CA ARG A 116 -18.02 -0.76 -7.04
C ARG A 116 -17.13 -0.47 -8.24
N PHE A 117 -15.84 -0.24 -8.00
CA PHE A 117 -14.90 0.22 -9.03
C PHE A 117 -13.85 -0.81 -9.42
N GLY A 118 -13.77 -1.93 -8.72
CA GLY A 118 -12.75 -2.96 -8.96
C GLY A 118 -11.32 -2.48 -8.69
N VAL A 119 -11.14 -1.50 -7.80
CA VAL A 119 -9.84 -0.97 -7.37
C VAL A 119 -9.21 -1.85 -6.31
N SER A 120 -7.89 -1.81 -6.18
CA SER A 120 -7.17 -2.44 -5.08
C SER A 120 -7.29 -1.62 -3.80
N PHE A 121 -7.15 -2.27 -2.64
CA PHE A 121 -7.18 -1.56 -1.37
C PHE A 121 -6.28 -2.18 -0.31
N VAL A 122 -5.88 -1.36 0.68
CA VAL A 122 -5.23 -1.81 1.92
C VAL A 122 -5.57 -0.87 3.09
N ALA A 123 -5.97 -1.44 4.23
CA ALA A 123 -6.07 -0.69 5.50
C ALA A 123 -4.84 -1.02 6.35
N LEU A 124 -4.03 0.00 6.66
CA LEU A 124 -2.70 -0.17 7.26
C LEU A 124 -2.76 -0.45 8.76
N GLY A 125 -3.76 0.11 9.47
CA GLY A 125 -3.89 -0.01 10.92
C GLY A 125 -2.89 0.85 11.69
N GLY A 126 -2.46 1.97 11.14
CA GLY A 126 -1.45 2.89 11.64
C GLY A 126 -0.26 3.02 10.69
N LEU A 127 0.96 3.14 11.23
CA LEU A 127 2.17 3.11 10.40
C LEU A 127 2.25 1.80 9.59
N PRO A 128 2.56 1.88 8.29
CA PRO A 128 2.67 0.69 7.45
C PRO A 128 3.79 -0.23 7.97
N SER A 129 3.51 -1.51 8.04
CA SER A 129 4.58 -2.49 8.27
C SER A 129 5.24 -2.85 6.93
N ALA A 130 6.55 -3.00 6.95
CA ALA A 130 7.30 -3.41 5.76
C ALA A 130 6.83 -4.76 5.21
N CYS A 131 6.44 -5.68 6.10
CA CYS A 131 5.85 -6.97 5.73
C CYS A 131 4.54 -6.77 4.91
N THR A 132 3.60 -5.94 5.40
CA THR A 132 2.37 -5.62 4.67
C THR A 132 2.66 -4.98 3.32
N SER A 133 3.63 -4.08 3.25
CA SER A 133 4.01 -3.39 2.02
C SER A 133 4.63 -4.34 1.00
N GLU A 134 5.53 -5.25 1.43
CA GLU A 134 6.08 -6.29 0.57
C GLU A 134 4.99 -7.20 0.00
N PHE A 135 4.11 -7.72 0.84
CA PHE A 135 3.00 -8.57 0.38
C PHE A 135 2.01 -7.82 -0.52
N THR A 136 1.84 -6.51 -0.32
CA THR A 136 1.05 -5.67 -1.24
C THR A 136 1.70 -5.63 -2.62
N VAL A 137 3.01 -5.42 -2.68
CA VAL A 137 3.77 -5.41 -3.95
C VAL A 137 3.75 -6.78 -4.61
N LEU A 138 3.99 -7.86 -3.86
CA LEU A 138 3.97 -9.23 -4.38
C LEU A 138 2.63 -9.62 -5.01
N GLN A 139 1.51 -9.13 -4.46
CA GLN A 139 0.17 -9.41 -5.00
C GLN A 139 -0.20 -8.49 -6.17
N LEU A 140 0.23 -7.22 -6.16
CA LEU A 140 -0.08 -6.27 -7.23
C LEU A 140 0.75 -6.52 -8.48
N THR A 141 2.06 -6.75 -8.35
CA THR A 141 2.98 -6.84 -9.48
C THR A 141 2.53 -7.79 -10.59
N PRO A 142 2.06 -9.03 -10.28
CA PRO A 142 1.62 -9.95 -11.33
C PRO A 142 0.40 -9.46 -12.13
N VAL A 143 -0.50 -8.70 -11.51
CA VAL A 143 -1.74 -8.24 -12.13
C VAL A 143 -1.60 -6.90 -12.84
N LEU A 144 -0.56 -6.12 -12.50
CA LEU A 144 -0.29 -4.82 -13.11
C LEU A 144 0.25 -4.93 -14.54
N GLN A 145 0.98 -6.00 -14.84
CA GLN A 145 1.60 -6.22 -16.16
C GLN A 145 2.42 -5.00 -16.66
N GLY A 146 3.04 -4.28 -15.74
CA GLY A 146 3.81 -3.06 -16.04
C GLY A 146 3.02 -1.75 -16.03
N ALA A 147 1.70 -1.78 -15.81
CA ALA A 147 0.90 -0.57 -15.68
C ALA A 147 1.34 0.25 -14.46
N PRO A 148 1.35 1.60 -14.56
CA PRO A 148 1.69 2.47 -13.46
C PRO A 148 0.65 2.40 -12.35
N VAL A 149 1.10 2.47 -11.08
CA VAL A 149 0.22 2.45 -9.91
C VAL A 149 -0.09 3.86 -9.44
N HIS A 150 -1.36 4.12 -9.16
CA HIS A 150 -1.85 5.36 -8.58
C HIS A 150 -2.36 5.10 -7.18
N LEU A 151 -1.86 5.86 -6.20
CA LEU A 151 -2.27 5.75 -4.81
C LEU A 151 -3.33 6.80 -4.46
N ILE A 152 -4.35 6.37 -3.75
CA ILE A 152 -5.37 7.24 -3.16
C ILE A 152 -5.35 7.00 -1.64
N GLY A 153 -4.99 8.03 -0.86
CA GLY A 153 -4.79 7.93 0.58
C GLY A 153 -5.93 8.51 1.41
N LEU A 154 -6.47 7.69 2.31
CA LEU A 154 -7.37 8.06 3.39
C LEU A 154 -6.55 8.14 4.69
N VAL A 155 -5.82 9.22 4.86
CA VAL A 155 -5.01 9.51 6.05
C VAL A 155 -5.46 10.82 6.67
N ASP A 156 -5.23 11.02 7.95
CA ASP A 156 -5.52 12.28 8.61
C ASP A 156 -4.70 13.42 7.98
N HIS A 157 -5.27 14.61 7.88
CA HIS A 157 -4.54 15.81 7.45
C HIS A 157 -3.83 16.41 8.66
N ASP A 158 -2.72 15.83 8.99
CA ASP A 158 -1.84 16.24 10.10
C ASP A 158 -0.40 15.73 9.85
N PRO A 159 0.59 16.13 10.66
CA PRO A 159 1.97 15.68 10.50
C PRO A 159 2.14 14.16 10.57
N TRP A 160 1.25 13.45 11.26
CA TRP A 160 1.33 12.00 11.39
C TRP A 160 0.79 11.28 10.17
N GLY A 161 -0.35 11.72 9.65
CA GLY A 161 -0.92 11.19 8.41
C GLY A 161 0.02 11.37 7.20
N GLU A 162 0.77 12.50 7.15
CA GLU A 162 1.81 12.69 6.14
C GLU A 162 2.94 11.66 6.28
N ILE A 163 3.39 11.38 7.52
CA ILE A 163 4.38 10.33 7.79
C ILE A 163 3.87 8.96 7.39
N VAL A 164 2.61 8.63 7.67
CA VAL A 164 2.01 7.35 7.27
C VAL A 164 1.99 7.23 5.75
N ALA A 165 1.55 8.26 5.04
CA ALA A 165 1.49 8.26 3.59
C ALA A 165 2.88 8.14 2.95
N SER A 166 3.84 8.97 3.37
CA SER A 166 5.22 8.94 2.85
C SER A 166 5.91 7.61 3.15
N SER A 167 5.77 7.09 4.39
CA SER A 167 6.34 5.79 4.75
C SER A 167 5.79 4.65 3.90
N PHE A 168 4.50 4.67 3.57
CA PHE A 168 3.91 3.65 2.71
C PHE A 168 4.44 3.74 1.27
N VAL A 169 4.52 4.95 0.71
CA VAL A 169 5.12 5.20 -0.62
C VAL A 169 6.57 4.74 -0.67
N ASP A 170 7.36 5.08 0.34
CA ASP A 170 8.78 4.72 0.43
C ASP A 170 8.96 3.20 0.52
N GLN A 171 8.14 2.51 1.31
CA GLN A 171 8.17 1.05 1.42
C GLN A 171 7.76 0.37 0.12
N LEU A 172 6.66 0.78 -0.53
CA LEU A 172 6.27 0.24 -1.83
C LEU A 172 7.40 0.42 -2.86
N THR A 173 8.01 1.62 -2.88
CA THR A 173 9.13 1.94 -3.77
C THR A 173 10.35 1.07 -3.46
N SER A 174 10.66 0.86 -2.19
CA SER A 174 11.76 -0.01 -1.76
C SER A 174 11.56 -1.46 -2.17
N PHE A 175 10.33 -1.93 -2.27
CA PHE A 175 10.00 -3.27 -2.78
C PHE A 175 9.80 -3.34 -4.30
N GLY A 176 10.06 -2.23 -5.02
CA GLY A 176 10.07 -2.20 -6.48
C GLY A 176 8.80 -1.68 -7.13
N LEU A 177 7.82 -1.22 -6.37
CA LEU A 177 6.60 -0.63 -6.87
C LEU A 177 6.59 0.89 -6.64
N LYS A 178 7.14 1.65 -7.60
CA LYS A 178 7.12 3.13 -7.53
C LYS A 178 5.77 3.66 -8.02
N PRO A 179 4.98 4.34 -7.17
CA PRO A 179 3.73 4.93 -7.60
C PRO A 179 3.95 6.06 -8.63
N ALA A 180 3.08 6.12 -9.63
CA ALA A 180 3.06 7.20 -10.63
C ALA A 180 2.44 8.49 -10.06
N SER A 181 1.46 8.34 -9.17
CA SER A 181 0.87 9.47 -8.45
C SER A 181 0.37 9.07 -7.06
N VAL A 182 0.29 10.06 -6.18
CA VAL A 182 -0.29 9.93 -4.83
C VAL A 182 -1.30 11.06 -4.64
N ARG A 183 -2.54 10.71 -4.32
CA ARG A 183 -3.63 11.67 -4.06
C ARG A 183 -4.16 11.43 -2.65
N LEU A 184 -4.02 12.42 -1.76
CA LEU A 184 -4.62 12.36 -0.43
C LEU A 184 -6.03 12.94 -0.48
N LEU A 185 -6.98 12.25 0.15
CA LEU A 185 -8.40 12.64 0.10
C LEU A 185 -8.81 13.62 1.21
N VAL A 186 -8.11 13.59 2.33
CA VAL A 186 -8.40 14.46 3.46
C VAL A 186 -7.48 15.68 3.39
N THR A 187 -7.84 16.62 2.50
CA THR A 187 -7.14 17.90 2.31
C THR A 187 -8.14 19.04 2.40
N PRO A 188 -7.75 20.21 2.94
CA PRO A 188 -8.71 21.32 3.20
C PRO A 188 -9.48 21.77 1.95
N ASP A 189 -8.84 21.78 0.79
CA ASP A 189 -9.41 22.20 -0.50
C ASP A 189 -10.60 21.35 -0.99
N ARG A 190 -10.79 20.16 -0.43
CA ARG A 190 -11.89 19.25 -0.79
C ARG A 190 -13.15 19.43 0.05
N PHE A 191 -13.11 20.30 1.05
CA PHE A 191 -14.21 20.50 1.99
C PHE A 191 -14.64 21.96 2.03
N THR A 192 -15.91 22.20 2.27
CA THR A 192 -16.44 23.54 2.44
C THR A 192 -16.01 24.12 3.79
N ASP A 193 -15.96 25.46 3.92
CA ASP A 193 -15.62 26.14 5.18
C ASP A 193 -16.45 25.65 6.38
N LYS A 194 -17.73 25.35 6.12
CA LYS A 194 -18.64 24.82 7.15
C LYS A 194 -18.24 23.41 7.59
N GLU A 195 -17.77 22.55 6.69
CA GLU A 195 -17.27 21.21 6.99
C GLU A 195 -15.94 21.31 7.73
N LEU A 196 -15.03 22.17 7.27
CA LEU A 196 -13.74 22.43 7.92
C LEU A 196 -13.93 22.93 9.35
N LEU A 197 -14.78 23.92 9.56
CA LEU A 197 -15.05 24.48 10.88
C LEU A 197 -15.58 23.43 11.89
N ARG A 198 -16.34 22.45 11.41
CA ARG A 198 -16.89 21.36 12.24
C ARG A 198 -15.91 20.22 12.49
N SER A 199 -14.99 19.99 11.57
CA SER A 199 -14.15 18.79 11.53
C SER A 199 -12.70 19.05 11.88
N ARG A 200 -12.26 20.32 11.92
CA ARG A 200 -10.88 20.68 12.26
C ARG A 200 -10.57 20.35 13.73
N VAL A 201 -9.35 19.88 13.94
CA VAL A 201 -8.83 19.49 15.25
C VAL A 201 -7.57 20.30 15.53
N PRO A 202 -7.43 20.94 16.72
CA PRO A 202 -6.23 21.68 17.06
C PRO A 202 -5.05 20.71 17.22
N LEU A 203 -3.92 21.05 16.63
CA LEU A 203 -2.69 20.27 16.75
C LEU A 203 -1.84 20.78 17.89
N SER A 204 -1.12 19.86 18.53
CA SER A 204 -0.19 20.21 19.61
C SER A 204 0.95 21.06 19.08
N ASP A 205 1.37 22.08 19.84
CA ASP A 205 2.53 22.89 19.55
C ASP A 205 3.81 22.11 19.85
N ASN A 206 4.48 21.68 18.79
CA ASN A 206 5.75 20.95 18.84
C ASN A 206 6.53 21.15 17.53
N SER A 207 7.80 20.74 17.54
CA SER A 207 8.70 20.89 16.38
C SER A 207 8.19 20.19 15.11
N ARG A 208 7.46 19.10 15.23
CA ARG A 208 6.90 18.38 14.09
C ARG A 208 5.76 19.18 13.44
N THR A 209 4.84 19.70 14.25
CA THR A 209 3.75 20.57 13.79
C THR A 209 4.31 21.84 13.16
N ALA A 210 5.32 22.47 13.80
CA ALA A 210 5.97 23.65 13.24
C ALA A 210 6.64 23.36 11.88
N GLY A 211 7.35 22.25 11.74
CA GLY A 211 7.95 21.82 10.47
C GLY A 211 6.91 21.55 9.38
N TRP A 212 5.79 20.93 9.75
CA TRP A 212 4.71 20.65 8.84
C TRP A 212 4.00 21.91 8.34
N LEU A 213 3.74 22.88 9.22
CA LEU A 213 3.21 24.20 8.85
C LEU A 213 4.16 24.96 7.92
N ALA A 214 5.47 24.91 8.20
CA ALA A 214 6.47 25.52 7.33
C ALA A 214 6.51 24.88 5.93
N GLY A 215 6.15 23.63 5.81
CA GLY A 215 5.98 22.88 4.55
C GLY A 215 4.65 23.12 3.83
N GLY A 216 3.79 24.02 4.34
CA GLY A 216 2.48 24.33 3.75
C GLY A 216 1.31 23.49 4.29
N GLY A 217 1.53 22.76 5.39
CA GLY A 217 0.46 22.06 6.10
C GLY A 217 -0.45 23.01 6.89
N GLY A 218 -1.45 22.44 7.55
CA GLY A 218 -2.43 23.20 8.34
C GLY A 218 -3.65 23.64 7.53
N ILE A 219 -4.49 24.43 8.18
CA ILE A 219 -5.65 25.05 7.57
C ILE A 219 -5.51 26.56 7.75
N ASP A 220 -5.52 27.32 6.63
CA ASP A 220 -5.33 28.78 6.62
C ASP A 220 -4.04 29.23 7.33
N GLY A 221 -2.96 28.44 7.22
CA GLY A 221 -1.67 28.70 7.86
C GLY A 221 -1.65 28.49 9.37
N GLN A 222 -2.69 27.91 9.95
CA GLN A 222 -2.81 27.64 11.38
C GLN A 222 -2.65 26.14 11.69
N ALA A 223 -2.28 25.83 12.93
CA ALA A 223 -2.06 24.48 13.44
C ALA A 223 -3.39 23.71 13.64
N TRP A 224 -4.15 23.58 12.56
CA TRP A 224 -5.36 22.78 12.50
C TRP A 224 -5.16 21.59 11.58
N GLY A 225 -5.58 20.41 12.03
CA GLY A 225 -5.65 19.20 11.23
C GLY A 225 -7.11 18.81 10.92
N LEU A 226 -7.27 17.78 10.09
CA LEU A 226 -8.57 17.12 9.84
C LEU A 226 -8.39 15.63 10.11
N SER A 227 -9.26 15.07 10.96
CA SER A 227 -9.27 13.61 11.12
C SER A 227 -10.26 12.96 10.16
N VAL A 228 -9.86 11.86 9.54
CA VAL A 228 -10.75 11.01 8.73
C VAL A 228 -12.02 10.66 9.49
N ASP A 229 -11.93 10.43 10.80
CA ASP A 229 -13.07 10.03 11.64
C ASP A 229 -14.03 11.18 11.94
N SER A 230 -13.60 12.44 11.78
CA SER A 230 -14.46 13.62 11.97
C SER A 230 -15.28 13.98 10.74
N LEU A 231 -14.97 13.37 9.59
CA LEU A 231 -15.62 13.65 8.32
C LEU A 231 -16.76 12.65 8.04
N PRO A 232 -17.87 13.10 7.43
CA PRO A 232 -18.92 12.20 7.02
C PRO A 232 -18.42 11.17 6.00
N VAL A 233 -18.69 9.88 6.26
CA VAL A 233 -18.22 8.79 5.39
C VAL A 233 -18.70 8.93 3.93
N GLN A 234 -19.86 9.53 3.72
CA GLN A 234 -20.40 9.81 2.39
C GLN A 234 -19.54 10.82 1.63
N ARG A 235 -19.00 11.84 2.31
CA ARG A 235 -18.09 12.82 1.71
C ARG A 235 -16.75 12.20 1.37
N LEU A 236 -16.19 11.36 2.23
CA LEU A 236 -14.98 10.59 1.96
C LEU A 236 -15.17 9.64 0.77
N GLN A 237 -16.32 8.98 0.71
CA GLN A 237 -16.66 8.10 -0.40
C GLN A 237 -16.76 8.88 -1.71
N GLN A 238 -17.47 10.01 -1.71
CA GLN A 238 -17.59 10.87 -2.89
C GLN A 238 -16.23 11.37 -3.38
N ALA A 239 -15.38 11.88 -2.48
CA ALA A 239 -14.05 12.32 -2.82
C ALA A 239 -13.18 11.20 -3.43
N ALA A 240 -13.29 9.98 -2.91
CA ALA A 240 -12.61 8.82 -3.48
C ALA A 240 -13.14 8.46 -4.86
N GLU A 241 -14.46 8.45 -5.05
CA GLU A 241 -15.10 8.15 -6.33
C GLU A 241 -14.70 9.14 -7.42
N GLU A 242 -14.66 10.44 -7.10
CA GLU A 242 -14.22 11.50 -8.03
C GLU A 242 -12.79 11.24 -8.50
N VAL A 243 -11.85 10.96 -7.60
CA VAL A 243 -10.45 10.69 -7.96
C VAL A 243 -10.31 9.36 -8.73
N ILE A 244 -11.07 8.32 -8.35
CA ILE A 244 -11.05 7.04 -9.10
C ILE A 244 -11.54 7.25 -10.54
N VAL A 245 -12.58 8.06 -10.73
CA VAL A 245 -13.13 8.36 -12.08
C VAL A 245 -12.14 9.20 -12.87
N GLU A 246 -11.52 10.21 -12.26
CA GLU A 246 -10.46 11.03 -12.89
C GLU A 246 -9.31 10.15 -13.38
N LEU A 247 -8.77 9.28 -12.52
CA LEU A 247 -7.68 8.37 -12.87
C LEU A 247 -8.09 7.31 -13.92
N ALA A 248 -9.38 7.02 -14.04
CA ALA A 248 -9.89 6.12 -15.07
C ALA A 248 -10.11 6.81 -16.42
N ALA A 249 -10.30 8.12 -16.42
CA ALA A 249 -10.47 8.91 -17.64
C ALA A 249 -9.12 9.27 -18.30
N ASP A 250 -8.01 9.25 -17.55
CA ASP A 250 -6.68 9.41 -18.12
C ASP A 250 -6.31 8.13 -18.90
N PRO A 251 -6.22 8.18 -20.24
CA PRO A 251 -5.78 7.03 -21.02
C PRO A 251 -4.28 6.79 -20.73
N VAL A 252 -4.01 5.97 -19.75
CA VAL A 252 -2.65 5.48 -19.52
C VAL A 252 -2.24 4.67 -20.76
N ALA A 253 -1.10 5.01 -21.34
CA ALA A 253 -0.48 4.22 -22.39
C ALA A 253 -0.32 2.78 -21.85
N GLY A 254 -1.25 1.88 -22.21
CA GLY A 254 -1.36 0.52 -21.69
C GLY A 254 -2.80 0.01 -21.54
N ASP A 255 -3.81 0.86 -21.64
CA ASP A 255 -5.22 0.46 -21.53
C ASP A 255 -5.84 -0.04 -22.86
N GLU A 256 -5.02 -0.26 -23.85
CA GLU A 256 -5.45 -0.85 -25.11
C GLU A 256 -5.25 -2.38 -25.07
N ILE A 257 -6.34 -3.12 -25.13
CA ILE A 257 -6.32 -4.59 -25.18
C ILE A 257 -6.68 -5.00 -26.60
N THR A 258 -5.80 -5.75 -27.24
CA THR A 258 -6.08 -6.37 -28.53
C THR A 258 -6.85 -7.67 -28.30
N VAL A 259 -8.04 -7.78 -28.88
CA VAL A 259 -8.90 -8.98 -28.81
C VAL A 259 -9.15 -9.46 -30.23
N GLN A 260 -9.04 -10.76 -30.47
CA GLN A 260 -9.41 -11.34 -31.75
C GLN A 260 -10.93 -11.30 -31.93
N LEU A 261 -11.36 -11.08 -33.16
CA LEU A 261 -12.80 -10.93 -33.49
C LEU A 261 -13.63 -12.13 -33.03
N ASP A 262 -13.06 -13.34 -33.07
CA ASP A 262 -13.71 -14.58 -32.67
C ASP A 262 -13.89 -14.72 -31.14
N ASP A 263 -13.15 -13.92 -30.35
CA ASP A 263 -13.19 -13.95 -28.88
C ASP A 263 -14.10 -12.87 -28.28
N LEU A 264 -14.87 -12.16 -29.10
CA LEU A 264 -15.82 -11.16 -28.65
C LEU A 264 -17.00 -11.82 -27.89
N GLY A 265 -16.99 -11.67 -26.57
CA GLY A 265 -18.01 -12.21 -25.68
C GLY A 265 -18.32 -11.31 -24.49
N ALA A 266 -19.08 -11.84 -23.52
CA ALA A 266 -19.47 -11.10 -22.30
C ALA A 266 -18.27 -10.51 -21.52
N GLY A 267 -17.09 -11.12 -21.62
CA GLY A 267 -15.85 -10.62 -21.02
C GLY A 267 -15.38 -9.30 -21.64
N THR A 268 -15.51 -9.14 -22.96
CA THR A 268 -15.11 -7.93 -23.70
C THR A 268 -15.97 -6.73 -23.30
N ALA A 269 -17.28 -6.94 -23.13
CA ALA A 269 -18.20 -5.90 -22.65
C ALA A 269 -17.83 -5.43 -21.22
N GLY A 270 -17.32 -6.31 -20.36
CA GLY A 270 -16.80 -5.98 -19.04
C GLY A 270 -15.54 -5.10 -19.11
N LEU A 271 -14.64 -5.36 -20.06
CA LEU A 271 -13.42 -4.57 -20.28
C LEU A 271 -13.74 -3.16 -20.73
N VAL A 272 -14.65 -2.99 -21.70
CA VAL A 272 -15.11 -1.67 -22.18
C VAL A 272 -15.82 -0.90 -21.05
N ARG A 273 -16.70 -1.55 -20.28
CA ARG A 273 -17.34 -0.94 -19.10
C ARG A 273 -16.33 -0.58 -18.01
N GLY A 274 -15.17 -1.25 -17.96
CA GLY A 274 -14.04 -0.94 -17.07
C GLY A 274 -13.19 0.23 -17.53
N GLY A 275 -13.54 0.91 -18.64
CA GLY A 275 -12.83 2.08 -19.19
C GLY A 275 -11.60 1.71 -20.04
N ARG A 276 -11.42 0.44 -20.42
CA ARG A 276 -10.33 0.01 -21.31
C ARG A 276 -10.72 0.20 -22.76
N ARG A 277 -9.78 0.65 -23.57
CA ARG A 277 -9.90 0.68 -25.02
C ARG A 277 -9.63 -0.72 -25.57
N VAL A 278 -10.62 -1.34 -26.20
CA VAL A 278 -10.47 -2.67 -26.79
C VAL A 278 -10.30 -2.53 -28.29
N VAL A 279 -9.15 -2.91 -28.81
CA VAL A 279 -8.88 -2.98 -30.25
C VAL A 279 -9.21 -4.39 -30.72
N VAL A 280 -10.16 -4.47 -31.61
CA VAL A 280 -10.58 -5.73 -32.22
C VAL A 280 -9.78 -5.96 -33.49
N VAL A 281 -9.06 -7.08 -33.53
CA VAL A 281 -8.29 -7.48 -34.75
C VAL A 281 -8.84 -8.78 -35.33
N ASP A 282 -8.75 -8.92 -36.62
CA ASP A 282 -9.01 -10.19 -37.31
C ASP A 282 -7.82 -11.17 -37.22
N LYS A 283 -7.96 -12.34 -37.79
CA LYS A 283 -6.90 -13.37 -37.80
C LYS A 283 -5.62 -12.98 -38.53
N SER A 284 -5.68 -11.92 -39.35
CA SER A 284 -4.51 -11.37 -40.04
C SER A 284 -3.80 -10.27 -39.23
N GLY A 285 -4.38 -9.87 -38.09
CA GLY A 285 -3.91 -8.73 -37.28
C GLY A 285 -4.41 -7.37 -37.76
N ALA A 286 -5.31 -7.34 -38.76
CA ALA A 286 -5.92 -6.10 -39.20
C ALA A 286 -6.96 -5.60 -38.20
N VAL A 287 -6.93 -4.29 -37.90
CA VAL A 287 -7.88 -3.68 -36.96
C VAL A 287 -9.27 -3.62 -37.56
N GLY A 288 -10.18 -4.42 -37.00
CA GLY A 288 -11.60 -4.47 -37.40
C GLY A 288 -12.50 -3.47 -36.67
N GLY A 289 -12.04 -2.94 -35.56
CA GLY A 289 -12.78 -1.93 -34.78
C GLY A 289 -12.09 -1.56 -33.46
N VAL A 290 -12.56 -0.47 -32.86
CA VAL A 290 -12.16 -0.04 -31.53
C VAL A 290 -13.41 0.16 -30.69
N LEU A 291 -13.48 -0.51 -29.55
CA LEU A 291 -14.54 -0.38 -28.56
C LEU A 291 -14.01 0.42 -27.38
N ASP A 292 -14.63 1.55 -27.08
CA ASP A 292 -14.36 2.36 -25.89
C ASP A 292 -15.68 2.82 -25.24
N ALA A 293 -15.57 3.40 -24.04
CA ALA A 293 -16.74 3.83 -23.28
C ALA A 293 -17.54 4.95 -23.97
N SER A 294 -16.93 5.71 -24.89
CA SER A 294 -17.57 6.80 -25.63
C SER A 294 -18.45 6.28 -26.78
N ASN A 295 -18.17 5.09 -27.30
CA ASN A 295 -18.88 4.47 -28.41
C ASN A 295 -20.00 3.49 -27.98
N SER A 296 -20.20 3.24 -26.68
CA SER A 296 -21.19 2.29 -26.19
C SER A 296 -22.61 2.85 -26.02
N ALA A 297 -22.89 4.05 -26.53
CA ALA A 297 -24.19 4.74 -26.45
C ALA A 297 -24.96 4.71 -27.79
N ALA A 298 -24.70 3.74 -28.66
CA ALA A 298 -25.47 3.51 -29.89
C ALA A 298 -26.22 2.19 -29.85
#